data_ab5d18082501647bb6af7e7684d48936
#
_entry.id   ab5d18082501647bb6af7e7684d48936
#
_cell.length_a   1.000
_cell.length_b   1.000
_cell.length_c   1.000
_cell.angle_alpha   90.00
_cell.angle_beta   90.00
_cell.angle_gamma   90.00
#
_symmetry.space_group_name_H-M   'P 1'
#
loop_
_entity.id
_entity.type
_entity.pdbx_description
1 polymer ?
#
loop_
_entity_poly.entity_id
_entity_poly.type
_entity_poly.pdbx_seq_one_letter_code
_entity_poly.pdbx_strand_id
1 'polypeptide(L)'
;NASMTVFRKSKYHLIDKDFTAMHYCGDWLFWIKMAEKGDVAILHKRLNRFRRHSQSVTVQIDRKEKQLAEKLIIFTYLWDKLILNGFQLTLSKGYVYKEIIRTNMEESRKKQTLANMRKYGVTKKCYYLERIIKTLCQILHIKLRL
;
A
#
# COMPACT_ATOMS: atom_id res chain seq x y z
N ASN A 1 0.62 3.52 11.55
CA ASN A 1 -0.37 3.10 12.53
C ASN A 1 -1.41 4.21 12.71
N ALA A 2 -2.70 3.92 12.48
CA ALA A 2 -3.81 4.89 12.55
C ALA A 2 -3.85 5.65 13.89
N SER A 3 -3.51 5.01 15.00
CA SER A 3 -3.48 5.62 16.34
C SER A 3 -2.38 6.68 16.54
N MET A 4 -1.50 6.87 15.55
CA MET A 4 -0.44 7.89 15.57
C MET A 4 -0.80 9.15 14.80
N THR A 5 -2.01 9.24 14.28
CA THR A 5 -2.40 10.30 13.35
C THR A 5 -3.53 11.14 13.96
N VAL A 6 -3.41 12.45 13.80
CA VAL A 6 -4.44 13.43 14.17
C VAL A 6 -4.86 14.17 12.91
N PHE A 7 -6.14 14.41 12.73
CA PHE A 7 -6.68 15.10 11.57
C PHE A 7 -7.75 16.12 11.93
N ARG A 8 -8.01 17.07 11.04
CA ARG A 8 -9.09 18.05 11.20
C ARG A 8 -10.42 17.40 10.85
N LYS A 9 -11.33 17.27 11.83
CA LYS A 9 -12.66 16.66 11.66
C LYS A 9 -13.46 17.28 10.50
N SER A 10 -13.34 18.59 10.27
CA SER A 10 -13.99 19.27 9.14
C SER A 10 -13.61 18.72 7.77
N LYS A 11 -12.40 18.15 7.62
CA LYS A 11 -11.96 17.54 6.36
C LYS A 11 -12.58 16.17 6.10
N TYR A 12 -13.04 15.47 7.13
CA TYR A 12 -13.68 14.16 7.02
C TYR A 12 -14.93 14.16 6.11
N HIS A 13 -15.66 15.28 6.06
CA HIS A 13 -16.85 15.41 5.23
C HIS A 13 -16.54 15.63 3.74
N LEU A 14 -15.27 15.88 3.40
CA LEU A 14 -14.82 16.16 2.04
C LEU A 14 -14.29 14.91 1.31
N ILE A 15 -14.30 13.75 1.96
CA ILE A 15 -13.80 12.49 1.39
C ILE A 15 -14.94 11.49 1.21
N ASP A 16 -14.86 10.70 0.13
CA ASP A 16 -15.76 9.56 -0.08
C ASP A 16 -15.51 8.48 0.97
N LYS A 17 -16.57 7.79 1.35
CA LYS A 17 -16.53 6.80 2.44
C LYS A 17 -16.40 5.35 1.96
N ASP A 18 -15.95 5.12 0.74
CA ASP A 18 -15.72 3.79 0.16
C ASP A 18 -14.72 2.93 0.96
N PHE A 19 -13.80 3.58 1.71
CA PHE A 19 -12.91 2.91 2.66
C PHE A 19 -13.67 2.13 3.76
N THR A 20 -14.92 2.48 4.07
CA THR A 20 -15.72 1.80 5.10
C THR A 20 -16.18 0.40 4.68
N ALA A 21 -16.18 0.11 3.38
CA ALA A 21 -16.46 -1.22 2.84
C ALA A 21 -15.24 -2.16 2.90
N MET A 22 -14.07 -1.63 3.25
CA MET A 22 -12.83 -2.40 3.36
C MET A 22 -12.65 -2.97 4.78
N HIS A 23 -12.20 -4.23 4.86
CA HIS A 23 -11.99 -4.92 6.14
C HIS A 23 -10.54 -4.93 6.63
N TYR A 24 -9.56 -4.79 5.72
CA TYR A 24 -8.13 -4.98 6.00
C TYR A 24 -7.28 -3.74 5.80
N CYS A 25 -7.60 -2.93 4.79
CA CYS A 25 -6.79 -1.79 4.36
C CYS A 25 -7.59 -0.48 4.29
N GLY A 26 -8.80 -0.43 4.87
CA GLY A 26 -9.66 0.74 4.84
C GLY A 26 -9.02 1.96 5.51
N ASP A 27 -8.23 1.76 6.56
CA ASP A 27 -7.45 2.82 7.19
C ASP A 27 -6.42 3.43 6.23
N TRP A 28 -5.77 2.64 5.36
CA TRP A 28 -4.85 3.17 4.35
C TRP A 28 -5.56 4.10 3.37
N LEU A 29 -6.68 3.65 2.82
CA LEU A 29 -7.44 4.47 1.87
C LEU A 29 -7.98 5.73 2.54
N PHE A 30 -8.47 5.63 3.78
CA PHE A 30 -8.89 6.78 4.58
C PHE A 30 -7.77 7.82 4.70
N TRP A 31 -6.56 7.42 5.11
CA TRP A 31 -5.45 8.35 5.30
C TRP A 31 -4.95 8.96 3.99
N ILE A 32 -4.96 8.20 2.90
CA ILE A 32 -4.63 8.71 1.56
C ILE A 32 -5.63 9.82 1.18
N LYS A 33 -6.92 9.56 1.29
CA LYS A 33 -7.96 10.54 0.96
C LYS A 33 -7.94 11.77 1.88
N MET A 34 -7.61 11.59 3.14
CA MET A 34 -7.42 12.72 4.06
C MET A 34 -6.20 13.58 3.68
N ALA A 35 -5.10 12.95 3.29
CA ALA A 35 -3.90 13.64 2.83
C ALA A 35 -4.13 14.47 1.54
N GLU A 36 -5.02 14.03 0.67
CA GLU A 36 -5.43 14.80 -0.52
C GLU A 36 -6.18 16.11 -0.19
N LYS A 37 -6.73 16.23 1.02
CA LYS A 37 -7.56 17.38 1.41
C LYS A 37 -6.80 18.43 2.23
N GLY A 38 -5.50 18.29 2.38
CA GLY A 38 -4.68 19.25 3.12
C GLY A 38 -3.23 18.85 3.26
N ASP A 39 -2.48 19.65 3.97
CA ASP A 39 -1.06 19.41 4.24
C ASP A 39 -0.87 18.28 5.26
N VAL A 40 0.23 17.55 5.13
CA VAL A 40 0.64 16.48 6.05
C VAL A 40 1.89 16.93 6.79
N ALA A 41 1.81 17.02 8.12
CA ALA A 41 2.94 17.28 9.00
C ALA A 41 3.41 15.99 9.68
N ILE A 42 4.71 15.74 9.66
CA ILE A 42 5.33 14.58 10.32
C ILE A 42 6.10 15.06 11.55
N LEU A 43 5.69 14.58 12.73
CA LEU A 43 6.40 14.85 13.98
C LEU A 43 7.47 13.78 14.21
N HIS A 44 8.75 14.17 14.26
CA HIS A 44 9.88 13.28 14.49
C HIS A 44 10.09 12.92 15.98
N LYS A 45 9.02 12.87 16.77
CA LYS A 45 9.05 12.50 18.18
C LYS A 45 8.39 11.13 18.39
N ARG A 46 8.91 10.34 19.32
CA ARG A 46 8.31 9.05 19.71
C ARG A 46 7.17 9.28 20.70
N LEU A 47 5.98 9.53 20.19
CA LEU A 47 4.78 9.85 20.98
C LEU A 47 3.81 8.67 21.14
N ASN A 48 4.13 7.50 20.57
CA ASN A 48 3.24 6.33 20.60
C ASN A 48 4.05 5.05 20.89
N ARG A 49 3.38 4.07 21.52
CA ARG A 49 3.88 2.69 21.68
C ARG A 49 2.98 1.73 20.91
N PHE A 50 3.58 0.95 20.04
CA PHE A 50 2.88 -0.10 19.31
C PHE A 50 2.87 -1.40 20.11
N ARG A 51 1.70 -1.82 20.60
CA ARG A 51 1.51 -3.09 21.29
C ARG A 51 1.27 -4.20 20.28
N ARG A 52 2.08 -5.26 20.37
CA ARG A 52 1.86 -6.49 19.59
C ARG A 52 1.23 -7.56 20.47
N HIS A 53 0.26 -8.29 19.93
CA HIS A 53 -0.34 -9.45 20.59
C HIS A 53 -0.65 -10.53 19.54
N SER A 54 -0.71 -11.79 19.97
CA SER A 54 -0.89 -12.96 19.09
C SER A 54 -2.22 -12.98 18.33
N GLN A 55 -3.25 -12.33 18.86
CA GLN A 55 -4.58 -12.24 18.26
C GLN A 55 -4.73 -11.04 17.31
N SER A 56 -3.64 -10.36 16.93
CA SER A 56 -3.76 -9.21 16.04
C SER A 56 -4.23 -9.66 14.65
N VAL A 57 -5.08 -8.85 14.02
CA VAL A 57 -5.66 -9.10 12.69
C VAL A 57 -4.59 -9.35 11.62
N THR A 58 -3.40 -8.82 11.79
CA THR A 58 -2.26 -8.98 10.88
C THR A 58 -1.63 -10.38 10.87
N VAL A 59 -1.92 -11.21 11.87
CA VAL A 59 -1.27 -12.54 12.04
C VAL A 59 -2.05 -13.67 11.35
N GLN A 60 -3.31 -13.49 11.02
CA GLN A 60 -4.16 -14.56 10.48
C GLN A 60 -3.91 -14.80 8.98
N ILE A 61 -3.51 -16.04 8.65
CA ILE A 61 -3.02 -16.46 7.32
C ILE A 61 -4.12 -16.47 6.24
N ASP A 62 -5.37 -16.79 6.59
CA ASP A 62 -6.50 -16.92 5.66
C ASP A 62 -6.95 -15.63 4.97
N ARG A 63 -6.40 -14.50 5.39
CA ARG A 63 -6.84 -13.17 4.96
C ARG A 63 -5.98 -12.55 3.86
N LYS A 64 -4.87 -13.19 3.46
CA LYS A 64 -3.89 -12.60 2.53
C LYS A 64 -4.46 -12.31 1.15
N GLU A 65 -5.33 -13.16 0.63
CA GLU A 65 -5.95 -12.96 -0.68
C GLU A 65 -6.93 -11.79 -0.67
N LYS A 66 -7.80 -11.71 0.34
CA LYS A 66 -8.75 -10.59 0.51
C LYS A 66 -8.01 -9.29 0.77
N GLN A 67 -6.97 -9.33 1.61
CA GLN A 67 -6.11 -8.18 1.83
C GLN A 67 -5.40 -7.72 0.56
N LEU A 68 -4.95 -8.65 -0.29
CA LEU A 68 -4.37 -8.32 -1.58
C LEU A 68 -5.38 -7.60 -2.47
N ALA A 69 -6.62 -8.07 -2.55
CA ALA A 69 -7.66 -7.42 -3.35
C ALA A 69 -7.87 -5.95 -2.91
N GLU A 70 -7.96 -5.68 -1.61
CA GLU A 70 -8.06 -4.32 -1.09
C GLU A 70 -6.81 -3.47 -1.38
N LYS A 71 -5.60 -4.04 -1.25
CA LYS A 71 -4.36 -3.37 -1.64
C LYS A 71 -4.36 -2.99 -3.13
N LEU A 72 -4.85 -3.87 -4.00
CA LEU A 72 -4.94 -3.56 -5.43
C LEU A 72 -5.87 -2.38 -5.70
N ILE A 73 -7.00 -2.28 -5.02
CA ILE A 73 -7.90 -1.11 -5.10
C ILE A 73 -7.15 0.16 -4.71
N ILE A 74 -6.40 0.14 -3.60
CA ILE A 74 -5.65 1.31 -3.14
C ILE A 74 -4.56 1.70 -4.14
N PHE A 75 -3.79 0.74 -4.66
CA PHE A 75 -2.74 1.06 -5.62
C PHE A 75 -3.28 1.57 -6.94
N THR A 76 -4.38 1.01 -7.46
CA THR A 76 -5.02 1.54 -8.67
C THR A 76 -5.52 2.96 -8.45
N TYR A 77 -6.14 3.24 -7.30
CA TYR A 77 -6.53 4.60 -6.92
C TYR A 77 -5.34 5.59 -6.94
N LEU A 78 -4.21 5.21 -6.33
CA LEU A 78 -3.01 6.04 -6.31
C LEU A 78 -2.43 6.28 -7.72
N TRP A 79 -2.43 5.26 -8.57
CA TRP A 79 -1.92 5.38 -9.94
C TRP A 79 -2.84 6.22 -10.83
N ASP A 80 -4.15 6.10 -10.67
CA ASP A 80 -5.14 6.89 -11.43
C ASP A 80 -5.11 8.37 -11.02
N LYS A 81 -4.81 8.67 -9.76
CA LYS A 81 -4.68 10.05 -9.26
C LYS A 81 -3.31 10.69 -9.54
N LEU A 82 -2.36 9.96 -10.13
CA LEU A 82 -1.00 10.43 -10.42
C LEU A 82 -0.27 11.03 -9.20
N ILE A 83 -0.56 10.53 -8.01
CA ILE A 83 0.05 11.00 -6.75
C ILE A 83 1.53 10.60 -6.67
N LEU A 84 1.94 9.56 -7.40
CA LEU A 84 3.29 9.02 -7.38
C LEU A 84 4.12 9.54 -8.56
N ASN A 85 5.38 9.95 -8.30
CA ASN A 85 6.33 10.24 -9.36
C ASN A 85 6.78 8.94 -10.07
N GLY A 86 7.47 9.06 -11.22
CA GLY A 86 7.85 7.91 -12.06
C GLY A 86 8.65 6.82 -11.33
N PHE A 87 9.55 7.22 -10.41
CA PHE A 87 10.33 6.30 -9.60
C PHE A 87 9.44 5.56 -8.58
N GLN A 88 8.66 6.28 -7.81
CA GLN A 88 7.70 5.72 -6.86
C GLN A 88 6.68 4.83 -7.55
N LEU A 89 6.22 5.24 -8.73
CA LEU A 89 5.30 4.47 -9.56
C LEU A 89 5.91 3.11 -9.95
N THR A 90 7.17 3.08 -10.39
CA THR A 90 7.86 1.84 -10.75
C THR A 90 8.04 0.92 -9.54
N LEU A 91 8.45 1.47 -8.40
CA LEU A 91 8.60 0.69 -7.16
C LEU A 91 7.27 0.13 -6.66
N SER A 92 6.20 0.91 -6.69
CA SER A 92 4.87 0.48 -6.27
C SER A 92 4.33 -0.64 -7.16
N LYS A 93 4.55 -0.57 -8.47
CA LYS A 93 4.19 -1.63 -9.42
C LYS A 93 5.00 -2.91 -9.19
N GLY A 94 6.30 -2.79 -8.92
CA GLY A 94 7.15 -3.93 -8.53
C GLY A 94 6.69 -4.58 -7.22
N TYR A 95 6.34 -3.77 -6.23
CA TYR A 95 5.75 -4.25 -4.98
C TYR A 95 4.45 -5.01 -5.21
N VAL A 96 3.52 -4.47 -5.99
CA VAL A 96 2.25 -5.12 -6.32
C VAL A 96 2.48 -6.46 -7.03
N TYR A 97 3.37 -6.51 -8.01
CA TYR A 97 3.73 -7.77 -8.68
C TYR A 97 4.20 -8.81 -7.66
N LYS A 98 5.12 -8.43 -6.76
CA LYS A 98 5.64 -9.30 -5.69
C LYS A 98 4.53 -9.81 -4.77
N GLU A 99 3.61 -8.96 -4.34
CA GLU A 99 2.50 -9.36 -3.47
C GLU A 99 1.61 -10.41 -4.16
N ILE A 100 1.32 -10.23 -5.45
CA ILE A 100 0.51 -11.19 -6.22
C ILE A 100 1.19 -12.56 -6.29
N ILE A 101 2.48 -12.62 -6.66
CA ILE A 101 3.17 -13.92 -6.80
C ILE A 101 3.42 -14.64 -5.47
N ARG A 102 3.50 -13.89 -4.36
CA ARG A 102 3.74 -14.45 -3.02
C ARG A 102 2.46 -14.83 -2.27
N THR A 103 1.32 -14.35 -2.71
CA THR A 103 0.05 -14.69 -2.07
C THR A 103 -0.26 -16.17 -2.32
N ASN A 104 -0.73 -16.85 -1.28
CA ASN A 104 -1.14 -18.25 -1.37
C ASN A 104 -2.53 -18.34 -2.03
N MET A 105 -2.57 -18.18 -3.35
CA MET A 105 -3.77 -18.33 -4.18
C MET A 105 -3.45 -19.28 -5.34
N GLU A 106 -4.47 -19.81 -5.98
CA GLU A 106 -4.34 -20.68 -7.13
C GLU A 106 -3.58 -20.00 -8.29
N GLU A 107 -2.72 -20.73 -8.98
CA GLU A 107 -1.87 -20.19 -10.06
C GLU A 107 -2.67 -19.60 -11.24
N SER A 108 -3.83 -20.17 -11.55
CA SER A 108 -4.78 -19.63 -12.53
C SER A 108 -5.24 -18.22 -12.14
N ARG A 109 -5.59 -18.02 -10.87
CA ARG A 109 -6.01 -16.73 -10.32
C ARG A 109 -4.88 -15.73 -10.25
N LYS A 110 -3.63 -16.16 -9.93
CA LYS A 110 -2.46 -15.29 -10.02
C LYS A 110 -2.24 -14.77 -11.43
N LYS A 111 -2.28 -15.67 -12.42
CA LYS A 111 -2.13 -15.29 -13.83
C LYS A 111 -3.22 -14.31 -14.26
N GLN A 112 -4.47 -14.55 -13.89
CA GLN A 112 -5.59 -13.66 -14.20
C GLN A 112 -5.41 -12.29 -13.54
N THR A 113 -5.01 -12.26 -12.26
CA THR A 113 -4.77 -11.01 -11.53
C THR A 113 -3.62 -10.22 -12.16
N LEU A 114 -2.52 -10.87 -12.53
CA LEU A 114 -1.41 -10.23 -13.23
C LEU A 114 -1.83 -9.71 -14.60
N ALA A 115 -2.66 -10.45 -15.35
CA ALA A 115 -3.19 -10.01 -16.63
C ALA A 115 -4.03 -8.73 -16.46
N ASN A 116 -4.90 -8.68 -15.47
CA ASN A 116 -5.70 -7.50 -15.14
C ASN A 116 -4.84 -6.29 -14.73
N MET A 117 -3.72 -6.53 -14.04
CA MET A 117 -2.81 -5.47 -13.59
C MET A 117 -1.86 -4.96 -14.70
N ARG A 118 -1.75 -5.67 -15.82
CA ARG A 118 -0.92 -5.22 -16.97
C ARG A 118 -1.37 -3.88 -17.55
N LYS A 119 -2.67 -3.58 -17.55
CA LYS A 119 -3.19 -2.29 -18.01
C LYS A 119 -2.62 -1.10 -17.21
N TYR A 120 -2.23 -1.32 -15.96
CA TYR A 120 -1.54 -0.34 -15.12
C TYR A 120 0.00 -0.41 -15.24
N GLY A 121 0.53 -1.26 -16.12
CA GLY A 121 1.97 -1.44 -16.31
C GLY A 121 2.66 -2.26 -15.21
N VAL A 122 1.91 -3.09 -14.47
CA VAL A 122 2.47 -4.04 -13.49
C VAL A 122 3.11 -5.21 -14.24
N THR A 123 4.44 -5.26 -14.27
CA THR A 123 5.20 -6.23 -15.04
C THR A 123 6.31 -6.87 -14.21
N LYS A 124 6.81 -8.01 -14.68
CA LYS A 124 7.97 -8.70 -14.10
C LYS A 124 9.23 -7.80 -14.11
N LYS A 125 9.34 -6.90 -15.11
CA LYS A 125 10.42 -5.90 -15.17
C LYS A 125 10.39 -4.96 -13.97
N CYS A 126 9.22 -4.42 -13.59
CA CYS A 126 9.08 -3.58 -12.41
C CYS A 126 9.48 -4.31 -11.12
N TYR A 127 9.16 -5.60 -11.01
CA TYR A 127 9.57 -6.43 -9.88
C TYR A 127 11.09 -6.58 -9.78
N TYR A 128 11.79 -6.83 -10.88
CA TYR A 128 13.24 -6.91 -10.85
C TYR A 128 13.89 -5.56 -10.55
N LEU A 129 13.38 -4.48 -11.11
CA LEU A 129 13.86 -3.12 -10.80
C LEU A 129 13.67 -2.79 -9.31
N GLU A 130 12.52 -3.10 -8.75
CA GLU A 130 12.26 -2.91 -7.30
C GLU A 130 13.27 -3.70 -6.46
N ARG A 131 13.58 -4.93 -6.81
CA ARG A 131 14.59 -5.74 -6.11
C ARG A 131 15.99 -5.16 -6.22
N ILE A 132 16.42 -4.79 -7.43
CA ILE A 132 17.75 -4.20 -7.66
C ILE A 132 17.90 -2.91 -6.84
N ILE A 133 16.93 -2.02 -6.90
CA ILE A 133 16.94 -0.76 -6.16
C ILE A 133 17.04 -1.01 -4.66
N LYS A 134 16.24 -1.92 -4.12
CA LYS A 134 16.30 -2.26 -2.68
C LYS A 134 17.64 -2.83 -2.27
N THR A 135 18.22 -3.71 -3.08
CA THR A 135 19.54 -4.28 -2.82
C THR A 135 20.64 -3.21 -2.85
N LEU A 136 20.62 -2.33 -3.86
CA LEU A 136 21.55 -1.21 -3.93
C LEU A 136 21.42 -0.27 -2.73
N CYS A 137 20.20 0.06 -2.33
CA CYS A 137 19.97 0.90 -1.15
C CYS A 137 20.47 0.24 0.14
N GLN A 138 20.35 -1.07 0.27
CA GLN A 138 20.91 -1.82 1.40
C GLN A 138 22.44 -1.77 1.41
N ILE A 139 23.08 -2.01 0.26
CA ILE A 139 24.55 -1.98 0.11
C ILE A 139 25.09 -0.57 0.42
N LEU A 140 24.42 0.47 -0.07
CA LEU A 140 24.83 1.86 0.12
C LEU A 140 24.35 2.47 1.43
N HIS A 141 23.73 1.68 2.32
CA HIS A 141 23.09 2.14 3.57
C HIS A 141 22.10 3.31 3.38
N ILE A 142 21.52 3.44 2.18
CA ILE A 142 20.52 4.46 1.86
C ILE A 142 19.16 3.97 2.32
N LYS A 143 18.52 4.71 3.24
CA LYS A 143 17.12 4.45 3.61
C LYS A 143 16.21 5.00 2.52
N LEU A 144 15.55 4.11 1.77
CA LEU A 144 14.43 4.51 0.92
C LEU A 144 13.30 5.07 1.81
N ARG A 145 13.03 6.35 1.69
CA ARG A 145 11.80 6.96 2.20
C ARG A 145 10.72 6.74 1.12
N LEU A 146 9.97 5.66 1.27
CA LEU A 146 8.74 5.40 0.51
C LEU A 146 7.57 5.96 1.29
#